data_f3809d3b4e8dd6c91003086e4a1630ae
#
_entry.id   f3809d3b4e8dd6c91003086e4a1630ae
#
_cell.length_a   1.000
_cell.length_b   1.000
_cell.length_c   1.000
_cell.angle_alpha   90.00
_cell.angle_beta   90.00
_cell.angle_gamma   90.00
#
_symmetry.space_group_name_H-M   'P 1'
#
loop_
_entity.id
_entity.type
_entity.pdbx_description
1 polymer ?
#
loop_
_entity_poly.entity_id
_entity_poly.type
_entity_poly.pdbx_seq_one_letter_code
_entity_poly.pdbx_strand_id
1 'polypeptide(L)'
;KSRKTHCFMIKVNVIAVGKLKEKYLREACNEYVKRLGAFSKVSVVEVSEERCSDNPSPSEIETVKDKEGKRIIAKILKSSFVIPLCIEGTQYSSEDFSKKIEAASVSGVSDITFIIGGSFGLSDEVKSLGKMKLSFGKMTLPHQLMRVVLLEQVYRAFSISNNGKYHK
;
A
#
# COMPACT_ATOMS: atom_id res chain seq x y z
N LYS A 1 -9.06 25.72 -26.44
CA LYS A 1 -9.73 25.73 -25.11
C LYS A 1 -9.20 24.53 -24.32
N SER A 2 -8.22 24.79 -23.46
CA SER A 2 -7.63 23.81 -22.56
C SER A 2 -8.71 23.36 -21.58
N ARG A 3 -9.12 22.10 -21.63
CA ARG A 3 -9.86 21.46 -20.53
C ARG A 3 -8.88 21.33 -19.37
N LYS A 4 -8.97 22.23 -18.40
CA LYS A 4 -8.41 22.00 -17.07
C LYS A 4 -9.15 20.80 -16.51
N THR A 5 -8.56 19.62 -16.67
CA THR A 5 -8.97 18.43 -15.94
C THR A 5 -8.80 18.77 -14.48
N HIS A 6 -9.89 18.93 -13.76
CA HIS A 6 -9.85 18.95 -12.30
C HIS A 6 -9.37 17.58 -11.87
N CYS A 7 -8.08 17.45 -11.72
CA CYS A 7 -7.50 16.28 -11.10
C CYS A 7 -7.95 16.29 -9.64
N PHE A 8 -9.01 15.56 -9.32
CA PHE A 8 -9.36 15.30 -7.93
C PHE A 8 -8.14 14.64 -7.30
N MET A 9 -7.53 15.32 -6.33
CA MET A 9 -6.36 14.82 -5.65
C MET A 9 -6.75 13.57 -4.85
N ILE A 10 -6.43 12.38 -5.39
CA ILE A 10 -6.61 11.11 -4.67
C ILE A 10 -5.76 11.15 -3.40
N LYS A 11 -6.36 10.81 -2.28
CA LYS A 11 -5.63 10.55 -1.03
C LYS A 11 -5.05 9.15 -1.07
N VAL A 12 -3.82 9.01 -0.64
CA VAL A 12 -3.13 7.73 -0.51
C VAL A 12 -2.87 7.44 0.96
N ASN A 13 -3.43 6.35 1.44
CA ASN A 13 -3.17 5.85 2.79
C ASN A 13 -2.38 4.55 2.69
N VAL A 14 -1.41 4.40 3.56
CA VAL A 14 -0.66 3.15 3.74
C VAL A 14 -0.86 2.71 5.18
N ILE A 15 -1.43 1.54 5.38
CA ILE A 15 -1.53 0.89 6.68
C ILE A 15 -0.49 -0.24 6.69
N ALA A 16 0.44 -0.20 7.62
CA ALA A 16 1.52 -1.17 7.72
C ALA A 16 1.62 -1.74 9.14
N VAL A 17 1.87 -3.04 9.22
CA VAL A 17 2.13 -3.71 10.49
C VAL A 17 3.59 -3.47 10.90
N GLY A 18 3.79 -3.07 12.15
CA GLY A 18 5.11 -2.81 12.72
C GLY A 18 5.67 -1.43 12.44
N LYS A 19 6.84 -1.17 12.99
CA LYS A 19 7.56 0.10 12.86
C LYS A 19 8.79 -0.07 11.98
N LEU A 20 9.18 0.98 11.27
CA LEU A 20 10.47 1.04 10.59
C LEU A 20 11.58 1.23 11.64
N LYS A 21 12.41 0.21 11.83
CA LYS A 21 13.50 0.22 12.80
C LYS A 21 14.74 0.91 12.24
N GLU A 22 15.04 0.69 10.96
CA GLU A 22 16.25 1.19 10.32
C GLU A 22 16.07 2.65 9.85
N LYS A 23 17.05 3.48 10.19
CA LYS A 23 17.05 4.90 9.83
C LYS A 23 16.97 5.09 8.31
N TYR A 24 17.74 4.33 7.54
CA TYR A 24 17.77 4.44 6.07
C TYR A 24 16.42 4.10 5.43
N LEU A 25 15.65 3.17 6.00
CA LEU A 25 14.30 2.85 5.52
C LEU A 25 13.31 3.97 5.84
N ARG A 26 13.40 4.57 7.03
CA ARG A 26 12.59 5.74 7.38
C ARG A 26 12.87 6.91 6.45
N GLU A 27 14.14 7.18 6.21
CA GLU A 27 14.56 8.27 5.32
C GLU A 27 14.08 8.04 3.87
N ALA A 28 14.19 6.80 3.36
CA ALA A 28 13.70 6.45 2.05
C ALA A 28 12.17 6.61 1.93
N CYS A 29 11.41 6.12 2.91
CA CYS A 29 9.97 6.31 2.94
C CYS A 29 9.58 7.79 2.98
N ASN A 30 10.23 8.57 3.84
CA ASN A 30 9.97 10.01 3.98
C ASN A 30 10.26 10.76 2.67
N GLU A 31 11.30 10.38 1.95
CA GLU A 31 11.62 10.98 0.65
C GLU A 31 10.49 10.75 -0.37
N TYR A 32 9.96 9.53 -0.48
CA TYR A 32 8.86 9.26 -1.40
C TYR A 32 7.53 9.86 -0.95
N VAL A 33 7.25 9.91 0.35
CA VAL A 33 6.08 10.64 0.87
C VAL A 33 6.17 12.13 0.50
N LYS A 34 7.34 12.73 0.64
CA LYS A 34 7.59 14.13 0.24
C LYS A 34 7.35 14.33 -1.26
N ARG A 35 7.90 13.48 -2.10
CA ARG A 35 7.69 13.56 -3.57
C ARG A 35 6.23 13.38 -3.95
N LEU A 36 5.54 12.43 -3.32
CA LEU A 36 4.12 12.19 -3.53
C LEU A 36 3.25 13.38 -3.16
N GLY A 37 3.71 14.24 -2.26
CA GLY A 37 3.00 15.46 -1.86
C GLY A 37 2.67 16.42 -3.01
N ALA A 38 3.39 16.33 -4.14
CA ALA A 38 3.06 17.08 -5.35
C ALA A 38 1.77 16.60 -6.05
N PHE A 39 1.35 15.35 -5.81
CA PHE A 39 0.23 14.71 -6.51
C PHE A 39 -0.90 14.29 -5.58
N SER A 40 -0.61 14.04 -4.31
CA SER A 40 -1.51 13.37 -3.38
C SER A 40 -1.26 13.80 -1.95
N LYS A 41 -2.30 13.68 -1.13
CA LYS A 41 -2.15 13.71 0.33
C LYS A 41 -1.87 12.29 0.80
N VAL A 42 -0.68 12.07 1.36
CA VAL A 42 -0.22 10.74 1.82
C VAL A 42 -0.31 10.65 3.34
N SER A 43 -0.86 9.55 3.81
CA SER A 43 -0.90 9.18 5.22
C SER A 43 -0.31 7.78 5.40
N VAL A 44 0.59 7.62 6.35
CA VAL A 44 1.14 6.33 6.73
C VAL A 44 0.75 6.04 8.18
N VAL A 45 0.03 4.94 8.38
CA VAL A 45 -0.44 4.50 9.69
C VAL A 45 0.20 3.16 10.02
N GLU A 46 0.89 3.11 11.15
CA GLU A 46 1.47 1.87 11.66
C GLU A 46 0.55 1.26 12.70
N VAL A 47 0.32 -0.06 12.59
CA VAL A 47 -0.39 -0.85 13.61
C VAL A 47 0.59 -1.77 14.31
N SER A 48 0.31 -2.09 15.58
CA SER A 48 1.20 -2.92 16.38
C SER A 48 1.30 -4.33 15.81
N GLU A 49 2.53 -4.82 15.75
CA GLU A 49 2.84 -6.22 15.47
C GLU A 49 2.40 -7.11 16.64
N GLU A 50 1.85 -8.28 16.35
CA GLU A 50 1.49 -9.26 17.35
C GLU A 50 2.67 -10.18 17.65
N ARG A 51 2.91 -10.41 18.93
CA ARG A 51 3.98 -11.33 19.37
C ARG A 51 3.54 -12.78 19.23
N CYS A 52 4.48 -13.65 18.89
CA CYS A 52 4.31 -15.10 18.89
C CYS A 52 5.59 -15.78 19.39
N SER A 53 5.51 -17.10 19.57
CA SER A 53 6.68 -17.91 19.90
C SER A 53 7.69 -17.97 18.74
N ASP A 54 8.93 -18.38 19.03
CA ASP A 54 9.99 -18.49 18.00
C ASP A 54 9.67 -19.54 16.92
N ASN A 55 8.92 -20.58 17.29
CA ASN A 55 8.46 -21.63 16.39
C ASN A 55 6.93 -21.74 16.44
N PRO A 56 6.21 -20.78 15.84
CA PRO A 56 4.75 -20.76 15.93
C PRO A 56 4.11 -21.91 15.16
N SER A 57 3.09 -22.51 15.76
CA SER A 57 2.23 -23.47 15.07
C SER A 57 1.41 -22.78 13.98
N PRO A 58 0.87 -23.52 12.98
CA PRO A 58 -0.05 -22.95 12.02
C PRO A 58 -1.22 -22.19 12.65
N SER A 59 -1.76 -22.69 13.75
CA SER A 59 -2.86 -22.03 14.45
C SER A 59 -2.43 -20.74 15.17
N GLU A 60 -1.22 -20.68 15.72
CA GLU A 60 -0.65 -19.43 16.26
C GLU A 60 -0.45 -18.37 15.17
N ILE A 61 0.05 -18.78 14.00
CA ILE A 61 0.21 -17.90 12.84
C ILE A 61 -1.13 -17.30 12.42
N GLU A 62 -2.17 -18.10 12.32
CA GLU A 62 -3.53 -17.60 12.00
C GLU A 62 -4.03 -16.63 13.08
N THR A 63 -3.81 -16.93 14.36
CA THR A 63 -4.16 -16.02 15.45
C THR A 63 -3.44 -14.68 15.36
N VAL A 64 -2.14 -14.69 15.04
CA VAL A 64 -1.34 -13.47 14.83
C VAL A 64 -1.92 -12.64 13.68
N LYS A 65 -2.16 -13.29 12.52
CA LYS A 65 -2.74 -12.60 11.36
C LYS A 65 -4.11 -12.02 11.65
N ASP A 66 -4.96 -12.72 12.38
CA ASP A 66 -6.31 -12.25 12.73
C ASP A 66 -6.25 -11.04 13.68
N LYS A 67 -5.39 -11.08 14.69
CA LYS A 67 -5.23 -9.94 15.62
C LYS A 67 -4.67 -8.70 14.92
N GLU A 68 -3.64 -8.87 14.11
CA GLU A 68 -3.10 -7.79 13.30
C GLU A 68 -4.14 -7.28 12.30
N GLY A 69 -4.90 -8.19 11.69
CA GLY A 69 -5.98 -7.87 10.76
C GLY A 69 -7.08 -7.00 11.37
N LYS A 70 -7.49 -7.28 12.60
CA LYS A 70 -8.45 -6.43 13.33
C LYS A 70 -7.93 -5.02 13.55
N ARG A 71 -6.65 -4.88 13.89
CA ARG A 71 -5.99 -3.57 14.05
C ARG A 71 -5.94 -2.81 12.72
N ILE A 72 -5.67 -3.50 11.63
CA ILE A 72 -5.67 -2.93 10.28
C ILE A 72 -7.07 -2.44 9.91
N ILE A 73 -8.08 -3.29 10.04
CA ILE A 73 -9.47 -2.98 9.68
C ILE A 73 -9.98 -1.76 10.42
N ALA A 74 -9.62 -1.61 11.70
CA ALA A 74 -9.99 -0.46 12.51
C ALA A 74 -9.42 0.88 11.98
N LYS A 75 -8.40 0.85 11.13
CA LYS A 75 -7.74 2.02 10.53
C LYS A 75 -8.19 2.30 9.10
N ILE A 76 -8.92 1.40 8.47
CA ILE A 76 -9.43 1.61 7.11
C ILE A 76 -10.54 2.64 7.14
N LEU A 77 -10.38 3.68 6.32
CA LEU A 77 -11.41 4.71 6.18
C LEU A 77 -12.63 4.14 5.44
N LYS A 78 -13.82 4.55 5.89
CA LYS A 78 -15.06 4.15 5.24
C LYS A 78 -15.05 4.59 3.76
N SER A 79 -15.45 3.69 2.87
CA SER A 79 -15.49 3.89 1.43
C SER A 79 -14.12 4.02 0.74
N SER A 80 -13.02 3.71 1.43
CA SER A 80 -11.69 3.66 0.82
C SER A 80 -11.59 2.51 -0.20
N PHE A 81 -10.87 2.76 -1.28
CA PHE A 81 -10.51 1.72 -2.25
C PHE A 81 -9.32 0.93 -1.70
N VAL A 82 -9.59 -0.25 -1.16
CA VAL A 82 -8.59 -1.05 -0.44
C VAL A 82 -7.78 -1.92 -1.40
N ILE A 83 -6.46 -1.84 -1.29
CA ILE A 83 -5.50 -2.62 -2.08
C ILE A 83 -4.53 -3.32 -1.12
N PRO A 84 -4.84 -4.56 -0.68
CA PRO A 84 -3.89 -5.33 0.10
C PRO A 84 -2.74 -5.84 -0.78
N LEU A 85 -1.52 -5.82 -0.22
CA LEU A 85 -0.34 -6.41 -0.82
C LEU A 85 -0.23 -7.87 -0.41
N CYS A 86 -0.19 -8.76 -1.39
CA CYS A 86 -0.03 -10.19 -1.15
C CYS A 86 0.63 -10.87 -2.35
N ILE A 87 1.39 -11.94 -2.09
CA ILE A 87 2.14 -12.65 -3.15
C ILE A 87 1.21 -13.20 -4.23
N GLU A 88 0.03 -13.71 -3.82
CA GLU A 88 -0.99 -14.27 -4.71
C GLU A 88 -1.83 -13.22 -5.47
N GLY A 89 -1.55 -11.95 -5.25
CA GLY A 89 -2.23 -10.85 -5.95
C GLY A 89 -1.85 -10.76 -7.43
N THR A 90 -2.45 -9.79 -8.11
CA THR A 90 -2.15 -9.52 -9.51
C THR A 90 -0.85 -8.72 -9.63
N GLN A 91 -0.01 -9.12 -10.56
CA GLN A 91 1.21 -8.40 -10.93
C GLN A 91 0.90 -7.43 -12.07
N TYR A 92 1.42 -6.22 -11.95
CA TYR A 92 1.27 -5.18 -12.97
C TYR A 92 2.63 -4.63 -13.39
N SER A 93 2.74 -4.19 -14.64
CA SER A 93 3.80 -3.26 -15.00
C SER A 93 3.56 -1.91 -14.30
N SER A 94 4.57 -1.08 -14.20
CA SER A 94 4.41 0.27 -13.61
C SER A 94 3.39 1.10 -14.39
N GLU A 95 3.36 0.96 -15.71
CA GLU A 95 2.42 1.63 -16.60
C GLU A 95 0.98 1.14 -16.38
N ASP A 96 0.77 -0.17 -16.26
CA ASP A 96 -0.56 -0.73 -16.02
C ASP A 96 -1.06 -0.42 -14.62
N PHE A 97 -0.17 -0.39 -13.64
CA PHE A 97 -0.50 0.06 -12.29
C PHE A 97 -0.95 1.53 -12.28
N SER A 98 -0.24 2.39 -13.00
CA SER A 98 -0.63 3.79 -13.19
C SER A 98 -2.03 3.92 -13.81
N LYS A 99 -2.33 3.16 -14.85
CA LYS A 99 -3.66 3.13 -15.49
C LYS A 99 -4.75 2.67 -14.53
N LYS A 100 -4.46 1.69 -13.65
CA LYS A 100 -5.43 1.23 -12.64
C LYS A 100 -5.76 2.32 -11.63
N ILE A 101 -4.77 3.05 -11.13
CA ILE A 101 -4.98 4.18 -10.22
C ILE A 101 -5.78 5.29 -10.92
N GLU A 102 -5.43 5.61 -12.14
CA GLU A 102 -6.15 6.62 -12.93
C GLU A 102 -7.60 6.22 -13.18
N ALA A 103 -7.85 4.96 -13.55
CA ALA A 103 -9.21 4.45 -13.74
C ALA A 103 -10.04 4.51 -12.46
N ALA A 104 -9.45 4.21 -11.31
CA ALA A 104 -10.11 4.37 -10.01
C ALA A 104 -10.48 5.83 -9.75
N SER A 105 -9.58 6.76 -10.02
CA SER A 105 -9.84 8.20 -9.91
C SER A 105 -10.99 8.66 -10.80
N VAL A 106 -10.98 8.26 -12.06
CA VAL A 106 -12.03 8.59 -13.02
C VAL A 106 -13.39 8.02 -12.61
N SER A 107 -13.41 6.84 -11.98
CA SER A 107 -14.65 6.24 -11.47
C SER A 107 -15.17 6.86 -10.17
N GLY A 108 -14.51 7.89 -9.63
CA GLY A 108 -14.94 8.63 -8.45
C GLY A 108 -14.27 8.21 -7.14
N VAL A 109 -13.25 7.36 -7.18
CA VAL A 109 -12.46 7.01 -6.00
C VAL A 109 -11.65 8.21 -5.55
N SER A 110 -11.84 8.65 -4.32
CA SER A 110 -11.13 9.79 -3.71
C SER A 110 -10.05 9.39 -2.72
N ASP A 111 -10.03 8.12 -2.31
CA ASP A 111 -9.17 7.60 -1.26
C ASP A 111 -8.76 6.15 -1.57
N ILE A 112 -7.46 5.90 -1.62
CA ILE A 112 -6.90 4.56 -1.82
C ILE A 112 -6.13 4.18 -0.57
N THR A 113 -6.36 2.97 -0.05
CA THR A 113 -5.64 2.41 1.10
C THR A 113 -4.87 1.17 0.70
N PHE A 114 -3.54 1.27 0.73
CA PHE A 114 -2.65 0.12 0.59
C PHE A 114 -2.41 -0.52 1.96
N ILE A 115 -2.37 -1.84 2.01
CA ILE A 115 -2.16 -2.58 3.25
C ILE A 115 -0.94 -3.49 3.10
N ILE A 116 0.01 -3.32 4.02
CA ILE A 116 1.22 -4.14 4.13
C ILE A 116 1.15 -4.94 5.44
N GLY A 117 1.16 -6.26 5.32
CA GLY A 117 1.15 -7.16 6.47
C GLY A 117 2.47 -7.24 7.22
N GLY A 118 2.47 -7.97 8.33
CA GLY A 118 3.66 -8.30 9.10
C GLY A 118 4.39 -9.53 8.55
N SER A 119 5.16 -10.18 9.40
CA SER A 119 6.03 -11.31 9.03
C SER A 119 5.29 -12.51 8.44
N PHE A 120 4.04 -12.71 8.81
CA PHE A 120 3.21 -13.84 8.31
C PHE A 120 2.21 -13.43 7.23
N GLY A 121 2.25 -12.18 6.79
CA GLY A 121 1.33 -11.65 5.81
C GLY A 121 -0.02 -11.21 6.39
N LEU A 122 -1.02 -11.11 5.54
CA LEU A 122 -2.35 -10.63 5.87
C LEU A 122 -3.32 -11.78 6.12
N SER A 123 -4.30 -11.56 7.01
CA SER A 123 -5.42 -12.48 7.19
C SER A 123 -6.32 -12.51 5.95
N ASP A 124 -7.07 -13.61 5.79
CA ASP A 124 -8.04 -13.74 4.70
C ASP A 124 -9.12 -12.67 4.78
N GLU A 125 -9.53 -12.28 5.99
CA GLU A 125 -10.50 -11.20 6.21
C GLU A 125 -10.01 -9.88 5.61
N VAL A 126 -8.76 -9.49 5.88
CA VAL A 126 -8.17 -8.26 5.32
C VAL A 126 -8.08 -8.36 3.80
N LYS A 127 -7.60 -9.49 3.27
CA LYS A 127 -7.50 -9.71 1.82
C LYS A 127 -8.86 -9.61 1.13
N SER A 128 -9.91 -10.09 1.77
CA SER A 128 -11.28 -10.05 1.23
C SER A 128 -11.85 -8.65 1.07
N LEU A 129 -11.33 -7.67 1.80
CA LEU A 129 -11.74 -6.27 1.68
C LEU A 129 -11.15 -5.58 0.44
N GLY A 130 -10.16 -6.19 -0.19
CA GLY A 130 -9.49 -5.64 -1.36
C GLY A 130 -10.39 -5.56 -2.58
N LYS A 131 -10.51 -4.37 -3.16
CA LYS A 131 -11.07 -4.17 -4.50
C LYS A 131 -10.12 -4.68 -5.58
N MET A 132 -8.85 -4.71 -5.25
CA MET A 132 -7.76 -5.19 -6.06
C MET A 132 -6.69 -5.71 -5.10
N LYS A 133 -6.04 -6.82 -5.44
CA LYS A 133 -4.92 -7.38 -4.67
C LYS A 133 -3.65 -7.18 -5.49
N LEU A 134 -2.65 -6.56 -4.89
CA LEU A 134 -1.40 -6.20 -5.56
C LEU A 134 -0.27 -7.14 -5.16
N SER A 135 0.44 -7.68 -6.15
CA SER A 135 1.65 -8.47 -5.96
C SER A 135 2.85 -7.81 -6.64
N PHE A 136 3.97 -7.76 -5.93
CA PHE A 136 5.27 -7.34 -6.48
C PHE A 136 6.12 -8.51 -6.97
N GLY A 137 5.54 -9.70 -7.04
CA GLY A 137 6.20 -10.90 -7.54
C GLY A 137 6.14 -12.07 -6.57
N LYS A 138 6.76 -13.17 -6.98
CA LYS A 138 6.76 -14.43 -6.22
C LYS A 138 7.77 -14.43 -5.06
N MET A 139 8.77 -13.54 -5.11
CA MET A 139 9.77 -13.42 -4.06
C MET A 139 9.19 -12.70 -2.85
N THR A 140 9.49 -13.22 -1.67
CA THR A 140 9.16 -12.55 -0.41
C THR A 140 10.16 -11.45 -0.14
N LEU A 141 9.68 -10.24 0.10
CA LEU A 141 10.48 -9.11 0.54
C LEU A 141 10.21 -8.84 2.03
N PRO A 142 11.22 -8.37 2.78
CA PRO A 142 10.98 -7.89 4.14
C PRO A 142 9.88 -6.83 4.14
N HIS A 143 8.93 -6.93 5.07
CA HIS A 143 7.78 -6.02 5.12
C HIS A 143 8.17 -4.53 5.28
N GLN A 144 9.29 -4.26 5.94
CA GLN A 144 9.81 -2.89 6.07
C GLN A 144 10.35 -2.35 4.74
N LEU A 145 11.09 -3.17 3.97
CA LEU A 145 11.56 -2.81 2.63
C LEU A 145 10.39 -2.65 1.64
N MET A 146 9.38 -3.51 1.77
CA MET A 146 8.17 -3.43 0.93
C MET A 146 7.50 -2.07 1.02
N ARG A 147 7.56 -1.41 2.17
CA ARG A 147 7.01 -0.06 2.34
C ARG A 147 7.70 0.95 1.43
N VAL A 148 9.01 0.86 1.28
CA VAL A 148 9.78 1.72 0.36
C VAL A 148 9.42 1.40 -1.10
N VAL A 149 9.39 0.12 -1.45
CA VAL A 149 9.05 -0.34 -2.81
C VAL A 149 7.64 0.13 -3.21
N LEU A 150 6.67 -0.01 -2.32
CA LEU A 150 5.31 0.46 -2.57
C LEU A 150 5.27 1.97 -2.81
N LEU A 151 5.84 2.76 -1.92
CA LEU A 151 5.82 4.22 -2.03
C LEU A 151 6.52 4.70 -3.30
N GLU A 152 7.62 4.07 -3.69
CA GLU A 152 8.31 4.36 -4.94
C GLU A 152 7.38 4.10 -6.14
N GLN A 153 6.72 2.93 -6.18
CA GLN A 153 5.84 2.58 -7.30
C GLN A 153 4.57 3.45 -7.35
N VAL A 154 4.03 3.84 -6.22
CA VAL A 154 2.92 4.80 -6.16
C VAL A 154 3.35 6.15 -6.69
N TYR A 155 4.52 6.65 -6.29
CA TYR A 155 5.08 7.89 -6.85
C TYR A 155 5.29 7.78 -8.37
N ARG A 156 5.86 6.68 -8.84
CA ARG A 156 6.06 6.40 -10.27
C ARG A 156 4.73 6.40 -11.03
N ALA A 157 3.71 5.77 -10.49
CA ALA A 157 2.38 5.73 -11.10
C ALA A 157 1.78 7.14 -11.28
N PHE A 158 1.85 7.99 -10.26
CA PHE A 158 1.40 9.38 -10.38
C PHE A 158 2.26 10.20 -11.35
N SER A 159 3.56 9.96 -11.38
CA SER A 159 4.46 10.62 -12.33
C SER A 159 4.12 10.25 -13.77
N ILE A 160 3.85 8.98 -14.06
CA ILE A 160 3.40 8.53 -15.39
C ILE A 160 2.09 9.22 -15.79
N SER A 161 1.08 9.21 -14.92
CA SER A 161 -0.24 9.81 -15.20
C SER A 161 -0.17 11.33 -15.42
N ASN A 162 0.84 11.99 -14.87
CA ASN A 162 1.04 13.44 -15.01
C ASN A 162 2.13 13.80 -16.04
N ASN A 163 2.50 12.88 -16.92
CA ASN A 163 3.56 13.07 -17.93
C ASN A 163 4.92 13.49 -17.34
N GLY A 164 5.21 13.03 -16.14
CA GLY A 164 6.48 13.28 -15.47
C GLY A 164 7.64 12.54 -16.11
N LYS A 165 8.85 13.05 -15.90
CA LYS A 165 10.09 12.48 -16.49
C LYS A 165 10.72 11.35 -15.65
N TYR A 166 10.11 10.98 -14.54
CA TYR A 166 10.66 10.00 -13.61
C TYR A 166 10.71 8.59 -14.19
N HIS A 167 9.68 8.21 -14.94
CA HIS A 167 9.63 6.92 -15.63
C HIS A 167 10.26 7.06 -17.02
N LYS A 168 11.33 6.30 -17.26
CA LYS A 168 12.06 6.27 -18.55
C LYS A 168 11.99 4.88 -19.14
#